data_777b20a044c43a8d5fe3afd56cc036cd
#
_entry.id   777b20a044c43a8d5fe3afd56cc036cd
#
_cell.length_a   1.000
_cell.length_b   1.000
_cell.length_c   1.000
_cell.angle_alpha   90.00
_cell.angle_beta   90.00
_cell.angle_gamma   90.00
#
_symmetry.space_group_name_H-M   'P 1'
#
loop_
_entity.id
_entity.type
_entity.pdbx_description
1 polymer ?
#
loop_
_entity_poly.entity_id
_entity_poly.type
_entity_poly.pdbx_seq_one_letter_code
_entity_poly.pdbx_strand_id
1 'polypeptide(L)'
;MNQLSGKIENIETKNSLSFVSIKVGTATLFAIVMQTLHNSPHLKIGNPIQVIFKATEVIISTGLVDHISLQNRLAGKIYTIESGLLMSRLLLKTEIGMLISVIPTVSVNRLELKVDSEITAMIKANNLILIK
;
A
#
# COMPACT_ATOMS: atom_id res chain seq x y z
N MET A 1 -11.16 -3.56 -1.31
CA MET A 1 -10.24 -3.47 -0.16
C MET A 1 -9.06 -4.41 -0.40
N ASN A 2 -7.85 -3.93 -0.17
CA ASN A 2 -6.65 -4.76 -0.27
C ASN A 2 -6.31 -5.34 1.10
N GLN A 3 -5.86 -6.58 1.11
CA GLN A 3 -5.44 -7.25 2.34
C GLN A 3 -4.20 -8.09 2.07
N LEU A 4 -3.16 -7.87 2.88
CA LEU A 4 -1.89 -8.55 2.75
C LEU A 4 -1.50 -9.16 4.09
N SER A 5 -0.85 -10.32 4.05
CA SER A 5 -0.33 -10.98 5.24
C SER A 5 1.16 -10.67 5.38
N GLY A 6 1.58 -10.28 6.55
CA GLY A 6 2.97 -9.95 6.80
C GLY A 6 3.38 -10.29 8.22
N LYS A 7 4.60 -9.88 8.53
CA LYS A 7 5.21 -10.11 9.84
C LYS A 7 5.84 -8.82 10.31
N ILE A 8 5.61 -8.44 11.55
CA ILE A 8 6.15 -7.21 12.11
C ILE A 8 7.66 -7.38 12.31
N GLU A 9 8.45 -6.50 11.69
CA GLU A 9 9.92 -6.49 11.79
C GLU A 9 10.42 -5.53 12.85
N ASN A 10 9.80 -4.35 12.96
CA ASN A 10 10.25 -3.32 13.87
C ASN A 10 9.10 -2.44 14.31
N ILE A 11 9.22 -1.86 15.50
CA ILE A 11 8.25 -0.92 16.04
C ILE A 11 9.02 0.18 16.76
N GLU A 12 8.76 1.43 16.37
CA GLU A 12 9.28 2.59 17.07
C GLU A 12 8.10 3.37 17.62
N THR A 13 8.06 3.54 18.94
CA THR A 13 6.95 4.23 19.60
C THR A 13 7.48 5.46 20.32
N LYS A 14 6.80 6.57 20.12
CA LYS A 14 7.03 7.80 20.87
C LYS A 14 5.68 8.45 21.16
N ASN A 15 5.43 8.69 22.44
CA ASN A 15 4.12 9.13 22.92
C ASN A 15 3.06 8.08 22.55
N SER A 16 2.00 8.45 21.85
CA SER A 16 0.97 7.51 21.42
C SER A 16 1.08 7.14 19.94
N LEU A 17 2.22 7.45 19.30
CA LEU A 17 2.45 7.20 17.90
C LEU A 17 3.45 6.06 17.72
N SER A 18 3.09 5.08 16.92
CA SER A 18 3.98 3.97 16.58
C SER A 18 4.23 3.91 15.08
N PHE A 19 5.53 3.78 14.73
CA PHE A 19 5.95 3.43 13.39
C PHE A 19 6.19 1.94 13.34
N VAL A 20 5.47 1.24 12.48
CA VAL A 20 5.55 -0.22 12.38
C VAL A 20 6.08 -0.60 11.01
N SER A 21 7.14 -1.40 10.99
CA SER A 21 7.69 -1.97 9.75
C SER A 21 7.19 -3.40 9.62
N ILE A 22 6.59 -3.73 8.48
CA ILE A 22 5.99 -5.04 8.23
C ILE A 22 6.65 -5.65 7.00
N LYS A 23 7.16 -6.86 7.15
CA LYS A 23 7.69 -7.64 6.03
C LYS A 23 6.54 -8.34 5.34
N VAL A 24 6.34 -8.05 4.06
CA VAL A 24 5.34 -8.70 3.22
C VAL A 24 6.08 -9.25 2.00
N GLY A 25 6.25 -10.58 1.95
CA GLY A 25 7.07 -11.18 0.90
C GLY A 25 8.48 -10.63 0.90
N THR A 26 8.93 -10.05 -0.19
CA THR A 26 10.26 -9.45 -0.34
C THR A 26 10.30 -7.96 -0.03
N ALA A 27 9.15 -7.34 0.22
CA ALA A 27 9.06 -5.91 0.47
C ALA A 27 8.80 -5.61 1.94
N THR A 28 9.10 -4.38 2.36
CA THR A 28 8.78 -3.88 3.68
C THR A 28 7.78 -2.73 3.53
N LEU A 29 6.66 -2.83 4.25
CA LEU A 29 5.68 -1.78 4.33
C LEU A 29 5.80 -1.06 5.67
N PHE A 30 5.48 0.22 5.67
CA PHE A 30 5.55 1.08 6.85
C PHE A 30 4.17 1.61 7.18
N ALA A 31 3.74 1.39 8.42
CA ALA A 31 2.46 1.88 8.91
C ALA A 31 2.67 2.83 10.07
N ILE A 32 1.80 3.84 10.16
CA ILE A 32 1.75 4.75 11.31
C ILE A 32 0.47 4.42 12.07
N VAL A 33 0.64 4.06 13.34
CA VAL A 33 -0.47 3.64 14.20
C VAL A 33 -0.54 4.56 15.40
N MET A 34 -1.73 5.08 15.67
CA MET A 34 -1.99 5.96 16.81
C MET A 34 -2.36 5.15 18.05
N GLN A 35 -1.63 4.07 18.29
CA GLN A 35 -1.85 3.17 19.42
C GLN A 35 -0.52 2.81 20.05
N THR A 36 -0.50 2.67 21.36
CA THR A 36 0.68 2.20 22.06
C THR A 36 0.68 0.67 22.07
N LEU A 37 1.85 0.06 22.30
CA LEU A 37 1.97 -1.38 22.47
C LEU A 37 1.08 -1.89 23.63
N HIS A 38 0.82 -1.03 24.59
CA HIS A 38 0.00 -1.35 25.75
C HIS A 38 -1.47 -1.60 25.37
N ASN A 39 -1.97 -0.83 24.40
CA ASN A 39 -3.36 -0.94 23.92
C ASN A 39 -3.52 -1.89 22.73
N SER A 40 -2.42 -2.39 22.19
CA SER A 40 -2.43 -3.21 20.99
C SER A 40 -1.46 -4.38 21.17
N PRO A 41 -1.85 -5.39 21.95
CA PRO A 41 -0.95 -6.49 22.28
C PRO A 41 -0.52 -7.32 21.07
N HIS A 42 -1.24 -7.23 19.95
CA HIS A 42 -0.85 -7.90 18.71
C HIS A 42 0.30 -7.19 17.98
N LEU A 43 0.62 -5.96 18.35
CA LEU A 43 1.73 -5.21 17.77
C LEU A 43 3.03 -5.54 18.50
N LYS A 44 3.62 -6.66 18.15
CA LYS A 44 4.91 -7.11 18.70
C LYS A 44 5.81 -7.56 17.57
N ILE A 45 7.10 -7.30 17.71
CA ILE A 45 8.10 -7.75 16.73
C ILE A 45 8.01 -9.27 16.61
N GLY A 46 7.96 -9.74 15.38
CA GLY A 46 7.86 -11.16 15.06
C GLY A 46 6.45 -11.69 14.90
N ASN A 47 5.43 -10.93 15.29
CA ASN A 47 4.04 -11.37 15.15
C ASN A 47 3.55 -11.29 13.72
N PRO A 48 2.71 -12.26 13.29
CA PRO A 48 1.99 -12.14 12.04
C PRO A 48 0.94 -11.04 12.15
N ILE A 49 0.71 -10.33 11.06
CA ILE A 49 -0.23 -9.22 11.01
C ILE A 49 -0.88 -9.15 9.63
N GLN A 50 -2.13 -8.70 9.57
CA GLN A 50 -2.80 -8.41 8.32
C GLN A 50 -2.74 -6.91 8.07
N VAL A 51 -2.37 -6.53 6.86
CA VAL A 51 -2.32 -5.12 6.44
C VAL A 51 -3.48 -4.89 5.49
N ILE A 52 -4.34 -3.95 5.84
CA ILE A 52 -5.54 -3.64 5.06
C ILE A 52 -5.48 -2.18 4.62
N PHE A 53 -5.84 -1.91 3.37
CA PHE A 53 -5.97 -0.56 2.86
C PHE A 53 -7.00 -0.51 1.71
N LYS A 54 -7.60 0.64 1.52
CA LYS A 54 -8.64 0.82 0.50
C LYS A 54 -8.02 0.94 -0.89
N ALA A 55 -8.72 0.41 -1.88
CA ALA A 55 -8.31 0.55 -3.27
C ALA A 55 -8.22 2.01 -3.69
N THR A 56 -9.07 2.88 -3.14
CA THR A 56 -9.05 4.32 -3.42
C THR A 56 -7.86 5.04 -2.80
N GLU A 57 -7.12 4.38 -1.92
CA GLU A 57 -5.94 4.96 -1.28
C GLU A 57 -4.64 4.55 -1.97
N VAL A 58 -4.71 3.74 -3.01
CA VAL A 58 -3.54 3.31 -3.79
C VAL A 58 -3.28 4.33 -4.89
N ILE A 59 -2.15 5.00 -4.80
CA ILE A 59 -1.72 6.03 -5.75
C ILE A 59 -0.88 5.38 -6.83
N ILE A 60 -1.10 5.76 -8.08
CA ILE A 60 -0.35 5.22 -9.23
C ILE A 60 0.58 6.31 -9.75
N SER A 61 1.84 5.93 -9.96
CA SER A 61 2.83 6.80 -10.59
C SER A 61 3.50 6.07 -11.75
N THR A 62 3.87 6.83 -12.78
CA THR A 62 4.73 6.38 -13.86
C THR A 62 6.05 7.13 -13.78
N GLY A 63 7.13 6.52 -14.25
CA GLY A 63 8.45 7.16 -14.20
C GLY A 63 9.10 7.05 -12.82
N LEU A 64 10.09 7.93 -12.57
CA LEU A 64 10.87 7.92 -11.33
C LEU A 64 10.09 8.53 -10.17
N VAL A 65 10.18 7.88 -9.00
CA VAL A 65 9.42 8.28 -7.80
C VAL A 65 10.32 8.60 -6.60
N ASP A 66 11.59 8.96 -6.86
CA ASP A 66 12.58 9.13 -5.80
C ASP A 66 12.42 10.43 -4.99
N HIS A 67 11.67 11.38 -5.51
CA HIS A 67 11.52 12.69 -4.91
C HIS A 67 10.14 12.90 -4.27
N ILE A 68 9.63 11.88 -3.60
CA ILE A 68 8.32 11.93 -2.96
C ILE A 68 8.40 11.37 -1.54
N SER A 69 7.62 11.93 -0.63
CA SER A 69 7.66 11.55 0.78
C SER A 69 6.90 10.26 1.12
N LEU A 70 6.28 9.63 0.14
CA LEU A 70 5.56 8.37 0.36
C LEU A 70 6.56 7.23 0.57
N GLN A 71 6.47 6.59 1.73
CA GLN A 71 7.36 5.48 2.11
C GLN A 71 7.02 4.19 1.38
N ASN A 72 5.72 3.88 1.26
CA ASN A 72 5.28 2.63 0.65
C ASN A 72 5.19 2.77 -0.85
N ARG A 73 6.17 2.23 -1.55
CA ARG A 73 6.29 2.28 -3.00
C ARG A 73 6.56 0.87 -3.51
N LEU A 74 5.67 0.37 -4.35
CA LEU A 74 5.74 -0.99 -4.88
C LEU A 74 5.77 -0.94 -6.39
N ALA A 75 6.84 -1.46 -6.97
CA ALA A 75 6.94 -1.59 -8.42
C ALA A 75 5.98 -2.68 -8.88
N GLY A 76 5.37 -2.46 -10.04
CA GLY A 76 4.45 -3.43 -10.60
C GLY A 76 4.04 -3.09 -12.00
N LYS A 77 3.08 -3.85 -12.49
CA LYS A 77 2.48 -3.68 -13.83
C LYS A 77 0.97 -3.74 -13.71
N ILE A 78 0.30 -3.06 -14.62
CA ILE A 78 -1.15 -3.14 -14.72
C ILE A 78 -1.52 -4.47 -15.37
N TYR A 79 -2.33 -5.25 -14.67
CA TYR A 79 -2.82 -6.54 -15.17
C TYR A 79 -4.14 -6.38 -15.92
N THR A 80 -5.11 -5.67 -15.35
CA THR A 80 -6.38 -5.35 -16.01
C THR A 80 -6.80 -3.93 -15.68
N ILE A 81 -7.62 -3.36 -16.56
CA ILE A 81 -8.24 -2.05 -16.38
C ILE A 81 -9.73 -2.19 -16.68
N GLU A 82 -10.57 -1.85 -15.71
CA GLU A 82 -12.00 -1.71 -15.90
C GLU A 82 -12.35 -0.24 -15.80
N SER A 83 -12.54 0.40 -16.95
CA SER A 83 -12.82 1.83 -17.00
C SER A 83 -14.31 2.11 -16.93
N GLY A 84 -14.71 2.86 -15.92
CA GLY A 84 -16.02 3.46 -15.86
C GLY A 84 -15.97 4.88 -16.41
N LEU A 85 -17.10 5.56 -16.38
CA LEU A 85 -17.17 6.94 -16.86
C LEU A 85 -16.32 7.89 -16.01
N LEU A 86 -16.41 7.78 -14.69
CA LEU A 86 -15.71 8.66 -13.75
C LEU A 86 -14.53 7.98 -13.04
N MET A 87 -14.68 6.71 -12.71
CA MET A 87 -13.67 5.96 -11.95
C MET A 87 -13.28 4.70 -12.71
N SER A 88 -12.02 4.33 -12.58
CA SER A 88 -11.46 3.13 -13.18
C SER A 88 -10.87 2.24 -12.10
N ARG A 89 -11.07 0.93 -12.24
CA ARG A 89 -10.55 -0.08 -11.34
C ARG A 89 -9.38 -0.78 -12.02
N LEU A 90 -8.23 -0.71 -11.38
CA LEU A 90 -6.99 -1.32 -11.88
C LEU A 90 -6.65 -2.52 -11.02
N LEU A 91 -6.32 -3.63 -11.66
CA LEU A 91 -5.72 -4.76 -10.98
C LEU A 91 -4.22 -4.71 -11.29
N LEU A 92 -3.41 -4.65 -10.24
CA LEU A 92 -1.96 -4.46 -10.33
C LEU A 92 -1.24 -5.74 -9.92
N LYS A 93 -0.25 -6.13 -10.71
CA LYS A 93 0.63 -7.23 -10.35
C LYS A 93 1.91 -6.61 -9.79
N THR A 94 2.13 -6.78 -8.49
CA THR A 94 3.29 -6.21 -7.79
C THR A 94 4.20 -7.31 -7.25
N GLU A 95 5.35 -6.90 -6.73
CA GLU A 95 6.31 -7.82 -6.10
C GLU A 95 5.75 -8.53 -4.85
N ILE A 96 4.67 -8.00 -4.26
CA ILE A 96 4.05 -8.59 -3.07
C ILE A 96 2.67 -9.19 -3.35
N GLY A 97 2.30 -9.33 -4.62
CA GLY A 97 1.04 -9.91 -5.03
C GLY A 97 0.15 -8.94 -5.77
N MET A 98 -1.11 -9.36 -5.95
CA MET A 98 -2.09 -8.57 -6.70
C MET A 98 -2.72 -7.52 -5.80
N LEU A 99 -2.77 -6.28 -6.28
CA LEU A 99 -3.41 -5.17 -5.57
C LEU A 99 -4.47 -4.54 -6.47
N ILE A 100 -5.45 -3.92 -5.83
CA ILE A 100 -6.51 -3.18 -6.51
C ILE A 100 -6.31 -1.69 -6.26
N SER A 101 -6.37 -0.89 -7.31
CA SER A 101 -6.37 0.57 -7.22
C SER A 101 -7.58 1.11 -7.96
N VAL A 102 -8.28 2.06 -7.35
CA VAL A 102 -9.40 2.75 -7.97
C VAL A 102 -9.03 4.22 -8.07
N ILE A 103 -8.90 4.72 -9.29
CA ILE A 103 -8.50 6.10 -9.57
C ILE A 103 -9.47 6.73 -10.56
N PRO A 104 -9.49 8.07 -10.65
CA PRO A 104 -10.32 8.74 -11.66
C PRO A 104 -9.94 8.30 -13.08
N THR A 105 -10.93 8.08 -13.90
CA THR A 105 -10.70 7.68 -15.30
C THR A 105 -9.89 8.73 -16.06
N VAL A 106 -10.05 10.01 -15.71
CA VAL A 106 -9.26 11.09 -16.30
C VAL A 106 -7.75 10.88 -16.02
N SER A 107 -7.40 10.32 -14.88
CA SER A 107 -5.99 10.03 -14.56
C SER A 107 -5.45 8.86 -15.39
N VAL A 108 -6.27 7.83 -15.62
CA VAL A 108 -5.89 6.72 -16.50
C VAL A 108 -5.56 7.25 -17.90
N ASN A 109 -6.39 8.14 -18.40
CA ASN A 109 -6.20 8.74 -19.75
C ASN A 109 -4.99 9.65 -19.79
N ARG A 110 -4.84 10.51 -18.79
CA ARG A 110 -3.72 11.47 -18.73
C ARG A 110 -2.37 10.77 -18.64
N LEU A 111 -2.30 9.70 -17.87
CA LEU A 111 -1.07 8.91 -17.70
C LEU A 111 -0.90 7.85 -18.79
N GLU A 112 -1.87 7.75 -19.70
CA GLU A 112 -1.85 6.76 -20.79
C GLU A 112 -1.64 5.33 -20.29
N LEU A 113 -2.34 4.98 -19.21
CA LEU A 113 -2.20 3.65 -18.60
C LEU A 113 -2.85 2.58 -19.46
N LYS A 114 -2.13 1.49 -19.64
CA LYS A 114 -2.57 0.33 -20.42
C LYS A 114 -2.22 -0.94 -19.67
N VAL A 115 -2.80 -2.06 -20.10
CA VAL A 115 -2.35 -3.38 -19.63
C VAL A 115 -0.85 -3.51 -19.93
N ASP A 116 -0.11 -4.02 -18.96
CA ASP A 116 1.34 -4.17 -18.94
C ASP A 116 2.14 -2.86 -18.76
N SER A 117 1.49 -1.72 -18.61
CA SER A 117 2.21 -0.49 -18.22
C SER A 117 2.95 -0.71 -16.91
N GLU A 118 4.21 -0.31 -16.88
CA GLU A 118 4.99 -0.34 -15.65
C GLU A 118 4.60 0.85 -14.79
N ILE A 119 4.29 0.58 -13.52
CA ILE A 119 3.84 1.60 -12.57
C ILE A 119 4.51 1.39 -11.23
N THR A 120 4.41 2.41 -10.39
CA THR A 120 4.69 2.29 -8.98
C THR A 120 3.40 2.56 -8.23
N ALA A 121 3.01 1.62 -7.39
CA ALA A 121 1.87 1.77 -6.49
C ALA A 121 2.37 2.34 -5.17
N MET A 122 1.69 3.37 -4.66
CA MET A 122 2.10 4.03 -3.43
C MET A 122 0.92 4.18 -2.48
N ILE A 123 1.19 3.97 -1.20
CA ILE A 123 0.17 4.10 -0.16
C ILE A 123 0.80 4.88 1.02
N LYS A 124 0.08 5.87 1.53
CA LYS A 124 0.55 6.61 2.71
C LYS A 124 0.57 5.69 3.93
N ALA A 125 1.60 5.84 4.74
CA ALA A 125 1.78 5.00 5.93
C ALA A 125 0.60 5.07 6.90
N ASN A 126 -0.05 6.22 7.03
CA ASN A 126 -1.20 6.38 7.91
C ASN A 126 -2.50 5.81 7.35
N ASN A 127 -2.49 5.37 6.09
CA ASN A 127 -3.66 4.72 5.48
C ASN A 127 -3.64 3.20 5.63
N LEU A 128 -2.54 2.64 6.11
CA LEU A 128 -2.47 1.20 6.37
C LEU A 128 -3.13 0.90 7.72
N ILE A 129 -4.02 -0.08 7.72
CA ILE A 129 -4.69 -0.57 8.93
C ILE A 129 -4.10 -1.94 9.25
N LEU A 130 -3.64 -2.10 10.48
CA LEU A 130 -3.06 -3.35 10.96
C LEU A 130 -4.07 -4.08 11.81
N ILE A 131 -4.37 -5.33 11.46
CA ILE A 131 -5.25 -6.19 12.24
C ILE A 131 -4.60 -7.54 12.49
N LYS A 132 -5.11 -8.18 13.49
CA LYS A 132 -4.65 -9.47 13.96
C LYS A 132 -4.81 -10.58 12.93
#